data_c62193d332b3de826c0ecebe8dc4da33
#
_entry.id   c62193d332b3de826c0ecebe8dc4da33
#
_cell.length_a   1.000
_cell.length_b   1.000
_cell.length_c   1.000
_cell.angle_alpha   90.00
_cell.angle_beta   90.00
_cell.angle_gamma   90.00
#
_symmetry.space_group_name_H-M   'P 1'
#
loop_
_entity.id
_entity.type
_entity.pdbx_description
1 polymer ?
#
loop_
_entity_poly.entity_id
_entity_poly.type
_entity_poly.pdbx_seq_one_letter_code
_entity_poly.pdbx_strand_id
1 'polypeptide(L)'
;MSASGAVLALSVLGRIGYCLLRGLHISHRMKKAQLHALIAVARRHRDTEALVVDHPSAAAYCLPGRRGTVVFTTAALQALDEEQFAAVLAHERAHLRGRHHLILAAADALQRAVPRLSAFRIAYTEMSALVEMAADDDAVRSSPRLTVATALVRLAEQSNTPLTALAAGGGTAVTRVRRLVAPANPLGPARTAVAGMAAAAALVLPLFILAAPAATTTQHLLCPPETYQEISPGTD
;
A
#
# COMPACT_ATOMS: atom_id res chain seq x y z
N MET A 1 -22.38 19.55 -17.27
CA MET A 1 -22.49 18.59 -16.13
C MET A 1 -23.73 18.96 -15.34
N SER A 2 -24.61 18.02 -15.08
CA SER A 2 -25.74 18.31 -14.19
C SER A 2 -25.24 18.55 -12.76
N ALA A 3 -25.85 19.48 -12.04
CA ALA A 3 -25.50 19.77 -10.63
C ALA A 3 -25.45 18.48 -9.77
N SER A 4 -26.29 17.50 -10.10
CA SER A 4 -26.36 16.19 -9.47
C SER A 4 -25.05 15.37 -9.61
N GLY A 5 -24.36 15.43 -10.76
CA GLY A 5 -23.10 14.72 -10.98
C GLY A 5 -21.95 15.31 -10.17
N ALA A 6 -21.89 16.65 -10.07
CA ALA A 6 -20.88 17.33 -9.25
C ALA A 6 -21.07 17.03 -7.74
N VAL A 7 -22.31 17.04 -7.25
CA VAL A 7 -22.63 16.70 -5.86
C VAL A 7 -22.23 15.25 -5.54
N LEU A 8 -22.52 14.31 -6.43
CA LEU A 8 -22.13 12.91 -6.23
C LEU A 8 -20.60 12.74 -6.17
N ALA A 9 -19.87 13.37 -7.10
CA ALA A 9 -18.41 13.32 -7.13
C ALA A 9 -17.79 13.91 -5.85
N LEU A 10 -18.26 15.08 -5.40
CA LEU A 10 -17.82 15.69 -4.16
C LEU A 10 -18.13 14.84 -2.93
N SER A 11 -19.28 14.18 -2.89
CA SER A 11 -19.67 13.28 -1.81
C SER A 11 -18.76 12.06 -1.73
N VAL A 12 -18.41 11.47 -2.86
CA VAL A 12 -17.47 10.32 -2.93
C VAL A 12 -16.08 10.75 -2.50
N LEU A 13 -15.56 11.87 -3.02
CA LEU A 13 -14.25 12.39 -2.64
C LEU A 13 -14.18 12.75 -1.15
N GLY A 14 -15.21 13.40 -0.62
CA GLY A 14 -15.33 13.72 0.81
C GLY A 14 -15.32 12.45 1.68
N ARG A 15 -16.05 11.42 1.26
CA ARG A 15 -16.06 10.11 1.93
C ARG A 15 -14.69 9.41 1.90
N ILE A 16 -13.99 9.43 0.75
CA ILE A 16 -12.62 8.89 0.63
C ILE A 16 -11.68 9.64 1.58
N GLY A 17 -11.69 10.98 1.52
CA GLY A 17 -10.89 11.83 2.41
C GLY A 17 -11.15 11.56 3.88
N TYR A 18 -12.41 11.47 4.29
CA TYR A 18 -12.82 11.14 5.65
C TYR A 18 -12.32 9.76 6.08
N CYS A 19 -12.52 8.72 5.25
CA CYS A 19 -12.05 7.36 5.55
C CYS A 19 -10.52 7.29 5.68
N LEU A 20 -9.80 8.02 4.82
CA LEU A 20 -8.34 8.11 4.86
C LEU A 20 -7.86 8.79 6.15
N LEU A 21 -8.38 9.97 6.45
CA LEU A 21 -7.99 10.72 7.65
C LEU A 21 -8.34 9.95 8.93
N ARG A 22 -9.52 9.37 9.00
CA ARG A 22 -9.94 8.53 10.12
C ARG A 22 -9.06 7.29 10.26
N GLY A 23 -8.77 6.59 9.16
CA GLY A 23 -7.91 5.40 9.15
C GLY A 23 -6.49 5.72 9.62
N LEU A 24 -5.90 6.80 9.11
CA LEU A 24 -4.59 7.28 9.54
C LEU A 24 -4.59 7.69 11.01
N HIS A 25 -5.62 8.41 11.47
CA HIS A 25 -5.72 8.87 12.85
C HIS A 25 -5.85 7.70 13.84
N ILE A 26 -6.74 6.73 13.57
CA ILE A 26 -6.90 5.54 14.39
C ILE A 26 -5.61 4.73 14.39
N SER A 27 -5.02 4.49 13.23
CA SER A 27 -3.73 3.79 13.10
C SER A 27 -2.62 4.47 13.90
N HIS A 28 -2.53 5.80 13.84
CA HIS A 28 -1.55 6.56 14.63
C HIS A 28 -1.76 6.42 16.14
N ARG A 29 -3.00 6.49 16.62
CA ARG A 29 -3.32 6.33 18.05
C ARG A 29 -3.02 4.93 18.55
N MET A 30 -3.48 3.90 17.81
CA MET A 30 -3.24 2.50 18.17
C MET A 30 -1.74 2.17 18.19
N LYS A 31 -0.99 2.63 17.19
CA LYS A 31 0.46 2.42 17.08
C LYS A 31 1.23 3.15 18.20
N LYS A 32 0.83 4.37 18.58
CA LYS A 32 1.41 5.07 19.73
C LYS A 32 1.18 4.31 21.04
N ALA A 33 -0.06 3.89 21.30
CA ALA A 33 -0.39 3.14 22.50
C ALA A 33 0.37 1.80 22.55
N GLN A 34 0.43 1.10 21.42
CA GLN A 34 1.15 -0.16 21.28
C GLN A 34 2.66 0.03 21.46
N LEU A 35 3.24 1.08 20.89
CA LEU A 35 4.65 1.40 21.04
C LEU A 35 5.00 1.74 22.51
N HIS A 36 4.18 2.53 23.20
CA HIS A 36 4.40 2.84 24.61
C HIS A 36 4.29 1.60 25.51
N ALA A 37 3.29 0.73 25.27
CA ALA A 37 3.17 -0.53 26.01
C ALA A 37 4.36 -1.47 25.73
N LEU A 38 4.84 -1.52 24.49
CA LEU A 38 5.98 -2.35 24.10
C LEU A 38 7.30 -1.82 24.67
N ILE A 39 7.56 -0.51 24.63
CA ILE A 39 8.80 0.08 25.18
C ILE A 39 8.94 -0.20 26.67
N ALA A 40 7.82 -0.30 27.41
CA ALA A 40 7.84 -0.60 28.84
C ALA A 40 8.28 -2.04 29.16
N VAL A 41 8.16 -2.97 28.21
CA VAL A 41 8.42 -4.42 28.40
C VAL A 41 9.53 -4.92 27.48
N ALA A 42 9.82 -4.20 26.38
CA ALA A 42 10.79 -4.60 25.37
C ALA A 42 12.21 -4.33 25.82
N ARG A 43 13.11 -5.24 25.46
CA ARG A 43 14.56 -5.06 25.59
C ARG A 43 15.12 -4.61 24.24
N ARG A 44 16.19 -3.82 24.23
CA ARG A 44 16.92 -3.53 22.99
C ARG A 44 17.81 -4.69 22.62
N HIS A 45 17.81 -5.06 21.36
CA HIS A 45 18.81 -6.00 20.84
C HIS A 45 20.20 -5.35 20.89
N ARG A 46 21.23 -6.13 21.28
CA ARG A 46 22.57 -5.60 21.58
C ARG A 46 23.23 -4.91 20.39
N ASP A 47 23.09 -5.46 19.20
CA ASP A 47 23.81 -5.04 17.99
C ASP A 47 22.95 -4.28 16.99
N THR A 48 21.66 -4.10 17.27
CA THR A 48 20.73 -3.42 16.39
C THR A 48 19.77 -2.53 17.18
N GLU A 49 19.15 -1.56 16.52
CA GLU A 49 18.10 -0.74 17.16
C GLU A 49 16.74 -1.47 17.26
N ALA A 50 16.70 -2.77 16.99
CA ALA A 50 15.48 -3.57 17.10
C ALA A 50 15.07 -3.76 18.57
N LEU A 51 13.76 -3.80 18.81
CA LEU A 51 13.19 -4.15 20.11
C LEU A 51 12.89 -5.65 20.15
N VAL A 52 13.08 -6.24 21.32
CA VAL A 52 12.77 -7.64 21.58
C VAL A 52 11.68 -7.72 22.65
N VAL A 53 10.59 -8.44 22.33
CA VAL A 53 9.46 -8.65 23.23
C VAL A 53 9.37 -10.12 23.57
N ASP A 54 9.14 -10.43 24.84
CA ASP A 54 8.93 -11.81 25.28
C ASP A 54 7.57 -12.32 24.82
N HIS A 55 7.58 -13.27 23.86
CA HIS A 55 6.38 -13.87 23.31
C HIS A 55 6.70 -15.26 22.73
N PRO A 56 5.84 -16.28 22.99
CA PRO A 56 6.09 -17.66 22.58
C PRO A 56 5.86 -17.95 21.10
N SER A 57 5.20 -17.06 20.38
CA SER A 57 5.00 -17.18 18.92
C SER A 57 6.04 -16.34 18.18
N ALA A 58 6.69 -16.93 17.18
CA ALA A 58 7.68 -16.22 16.37
C ALA A 58 6.99 -15.16 15.50
N ALA A 59 7.41 -13.92 15.66
CA ALA A 59 6.95 -12.79 14.87
C ALA A 59 8.04 -11.72 14.78
N ALA A 60 8.08 -11.08 13.62
CA ALA A 60 8.80 -9.83 13.39
C ALA A 60 7.84 -8.84 12.75
N TYR A 61 7.92 -7.57 13.11
CA TYR A 61 7.09 -6.52 12.52
C TYR A 61 7.68 -5.15 12.74
N CYS A 62 7.33 -4.21 11.89
CA CYS A 62 7.74 -2.83 12.04
C CYS A 62 6.62 -1.94 12.59
N LEU A 63 6.99 -1.01 13.45
CA LEU A 63 6.13 0.05 13.97
C LEU A 63 6.54 1.38 13.33
N PRO A 64 5.73 1.92 12.41
CA PRO A 64 6.01 3.20 11.79
C PRO A 64 5.87 4.34 12.82
N GLY A 65 6.81 5.28 12.77
CA GLY A 65 6.87 6.45 13.64
C GLY A 65 7.93 7.43 13.16
N ARG A 66 8.26 8.46 13.97
CA ARG A 66 9.31 9.44 13.60
C ARG A 66 10.67 8.79 13.32
N ARG A 67 11.03 7.73 14.04
CA ARG A 67 12.28 6.96 13.83
C ARG A 67 12.04 5.56 13.28
N GLY A 68 10.78 5.10 13.22
CA GLY A 68 10.45 3.74 12.85
C GLY A 68 11.19 2.70 13.71
N THR A 69 10.52 1.65 14.12
CA THR A 69 11.14 0.64 15.01
C THR A 69 10.78 -0.74 14.52
N VAL A 70 11.74 -1.65 14.47
CA VAL A 70 11.49 -3.07 14.20
C VAL A 70 11.41 -3.81 15.51
N VAL A 71 10.45 -4.71 15.63
CA VAL A 71 10.20 -5.52 16.82
C VAL A 71 10.32 -6.98 16.44
N PHE A 72 11.06 -7.75 17.25
CA PHE A 72 11.14 -9.20 17.19
C PHE A 72 10.59 -9.80 18.47
N THR A 73 10.03 -11.00 18.39
CA THR A 73 9.71 -11.80 19.57
C THR A 73 10.92 -12.65 19.98
N THR A 74 10.96 -13.08 21.24
CA THR A 74 11.98 -14.03 21.74
C THR A 74 11.94 -15.34 20.93
N ALA A 75 10.75 -15.83 20.60
CA ALA A 75 10.61 -17.01 19.74
C ALA A 75 11.16 -16.80 18.33
N ALA A 76 11.03 -15.61 17.75
CA ALA A 76 11.63 -15.31 16.44
C ALA A 76 13.16 -15.31 16.51
N LEU A 77 13.76 -14.78 17.57
CA LEU A 77 15.21 -14.81 17.76
C LEU A 77 15.74 -16.23 17.98
N GLN A 78 14.96 -17.11 18.60
CA GLN A 78 15.33 -18.52 18.79
C GLN A 78 15.19 -19.33 17.49
N ALA A 79 14.26 -18.97 16.62
CA ALA A 79 13.99 -19.66 15.36
C ALA A 79 14.98 -19.30 14.26
N LEU A 80 15.56 -18.09 14.29
CA LEU A 80 16.41 -17.55 13.24
C LEU A 80 17.89 -17.62 13.63
N ASP A 81 18.73 -17.99 12.69
CA ASP A 81 20.16 -17.73 12.80
C ASP A 81 20.50 -16.25 12.50
N GLU A 82 21.77 -15.88 12.66
CA GLU A 82 22.22 -14.50 12.50
C GLU A 82 21.97 -13.93 11.09
N GLU A 83 22.20 -14.74 10.05
CA GLU A 83 21.97 -14.33 8.66
C GLU A 83 20.48 -14.18 8.36
N GLN A 84 19.66 -15.11 8.84
CA GLN A 84 18.21 -15.04 8.73
C GLN A 84 17.62 -13.85 9.51
N PHE A 85 18.14 -13.59 10.71
CA PHE A 85 17.76 -12.39 11.49
C PHE A 85 18.08 -11.12 10.72
N ALA A 86 19.29 -11.00 10.14
CA ALA A 86 19.67 -9.84 9.33
C ALA A 86 18.76 -9.68 8.11
N ALA A 87 18.40 -10.78 7.44
CA ALA A 87 17.49 -10.77 6.31
C ALA A 87 16.07 -10.29 6.68
N VAL A 88 15.51 -10.78 7.79
CA VAL A 88 14.20 -10.33 8.29
C VAL A 88 14.25 -8.86 8.73
N LEU A 89 15.32 -8.46 9.39
CA LEU A 89 15.52 -7.06 9.80
C LEU A 89 15.58 -6.12 8.57
N ALA A 90 16.25 -6.54 7.50
CA ALA A 90 16.30 -5.79 6.24
C ALA A 90 14.91 -5.68 5.59
N HIS A 91 14.12 -6.77 5.60
CA HIS A 91 12.75 -6.81 5.13
C HIS A 91 11.84 -5.83 5.90
N GLU A 92 11.87 -5.87 7.24
CA GLU A 92 11.07 -4.96 8.08
C GLU A 92 11.49 -3.49 7.90
N ARG A 93 12.80 -3.24 7.75
CA ARG A 93 13.31 -1.89 7.42
C ARG A 93 12.85 -1.42 6.04
N ALA A 94 12.68 -2.33 5.06
CA ALA A 94 12.13 -1.97 3.75
C ALA A 94 10.70 -1.45 3.86
N HIS A 95 9.85 -2.06 4.71
CA HIS A 95 8.51 -1.55 4.98
C HIS A 95 8.53 -0.13 5.57
N LEU A 96 9.48 0.18 6.44
CA LEU A 96 9.63 1.52 7.01
C LEU A 96 10.11 2.53 5.97
N ARG A 97 11.15 2.19 5.19
CA ARG A 97 11.71 3.07 4.14
C ARG A 97 10.70 3.35 3.04
N GLY A 98 10.02 2.31 2.54
CA GLY A 98 8.99 2.41 1.50
C GLY A 98 7.67 3.00 1.99
N ARG A 99 7.55 3.28 3.30
CA ARG A 99 6.29 3.76 3.92
C ARG A 99 5.08 2.91 3.52
N HIS A 100 5.28 1.61 3.41
CA HIS A 100 4.27 0.65 2.93
C HIS A 100 2.95 0.74 3.70
N HIS A 101 3.01 1.09 4.99
CA HIS A 101 1.82 1.34 5.82
C HIS A 101 0.91 2.46 5.29
N LEU A 102 1.45 3.47 4.58
CA LEU A 102 0.63 4.54 3.98
C LEU A 102 -0.05 4.05 2.71
N ILE A 103 0.65 3.25 1.90
CA ILE A 103 0.10 2.63 0.69
C ILE A 103 -1.09 1.74 1.06
N LEU A 104 -0.90 0.87 2.06
CA LEU A 104 -1.96 -0.03 2.54
C LEU A 104 -3.11 0.74 3.19
N ALA A 105 -2.82 1.82 3.94
CA ALA A 105 -3.86 2.66 4.52
C ALA A 105 -4.69 3.38 3.44
N ALA A 106 -4.08 3.83 2.35
CA ALA A 106 -4.79 4.43 1.22
C ALA A 106 -5.69 3.41 0.51
N ALA A 107 -5.17 2.22 0.23
CA ALA A 107 -5.95 1.13 -0.38
C ALA A 107 -7.12 0.68 0.52
N ASP A 108 -6.90 0.58 1.83
CA ASP A 108 -7.92 0.27 2.82
C ASP A 108 -9.00 1.38 2.92
N ALA A 109 -8.61 2.64 2.84
CA ALA A 109 -9.55 3.76 2.82
C ALA A 109 -10.45 3.71 1.58
N LEU A 110 -9.92 3.37 0.41
CA LEU A 110 -10.69 3.22 -0.83
C LEU A 110 -11.72 2.11 -0.73
N GLN A 111 -11.35 0.93 -0.24
CA GLN A 111 -12.31 -0.16 -0.09
C GLN A 111 -13.41 0.14 0.93
N ARG A 112 -13.10 0.89 2.01
CA ARG A 112 -14.11 1.32 3.00
C ARG A 112 -15.00 2.44 2.47
N ALA A 113 -14.46 3.32 1.64
CA ALA A 113 -15.23 4.41 1.05
C ALA A 113 -16.29 3.89 0.07
N VAL A 114 -15.98 2.84 -0.69
CA VAL A 114 -16.87 2.28 -1.72
C VAL A 114 -16.99 0.75 -1.56
N PRO A 115 -17.63 0.25 -0.49
CA PRO A 115 -17.64 -1.17 -0.12
C PRO A 115 -18.36 -2.08 -1.13
N ARG A 116 -19.24 -1.49 -1.97
CA ARG A 116 -19.97 -2.23 -3.01
C ARG A 116 -19.13 -2.56 -4.24
N LEU A 117 -17.99 -1.90 -4.45
CA LEU A 117 -17.08 -2.17 -5.56
C LEU A 117 -16.01 -3.18 -5.12
N SER A 118 -16.19 -4.43 -5.52
CA SER A 118 -15.24 -5.53 -5.25
C SER A 118 -13.83 -5.25 -5.79
N ALA A 119 -13.70 -4.41 -6.82
CA ALA A 119 -12.43 -3.99 -7.40
C ALA A 119 -11.47 -3.38 -6.34
N PHE A 120 -11.96 -2.57 -5.41
CA PHE A 120 -11.12 -1.97 -4.36
C PHE A 120 -10.65 -3.01 -3.33
N ARG A 121 -11.46 -4.03 -3.05
CA ARG A 121 -11.05 -5.15 -2.20
C ARG A 121 -9.96 -5.98 -2.87
N ILE A 122 -10.12 -6.28 -4.15
CA ILE A 122 -9.10 -6.98 -4.94
C ILE A 122 -7.83 -6.15 -4.98
N ALA A 123 -7.93 -4.85 -5.28
CA ALA A 123 -6.79 -3.95 -5.31
C ALA A 123 -6.04 -3.91 -3.96
N TYR A 124 -6.74 -3.91 -2.82
CA TYR A 124 -6.11 -3.98 -1.50
C TYR A 124 -5.32 -5.29 -1.31
N THR A 125 -5.90 -6.42 -1.70
CA THR A 125 -5.25 -7.74 -1.59
C THR A 125 -3.99 -7.81 -2.46
N GLU A 126 -4.10 -7.39 -3.72
CA GLU A 126 -2.96 -7.36 -4.66
C GLU A 126 -1.88 -6.37 -4.19
N MET A 127 -2.27 -5.19 -3.73
CA MET A 127 -1.34 -4.20 -3.19
C MET A 127 -0.59 -4.74 -1.98
N SER A 128 -1.27 -5.46 -1.08
CA SER A 128 -0.63 -6.10 0.07
C SER A 128 0.40 -7.13 -0.38
N ALA A 129 0.09 -7.95 -1.39
CA ALA A 129 1.04 -8.92 -1.93
C ALA A 129 2.24 -8.25 -2.60
N LEU A 130 2.01 -7.18 -3.38
CA LEU A 130 3.08 -6.42 -4.05
C LEU A 130 4.03 -5.74 -3.05
N VAL A 131 3.49 -5.19 -1.97
CA VAL A 131 4.26 -4.55 -0.90
C VAL A 131 5.18 -5.56 -0.21
N GLU A 132 4.71 -6.78 0.04
CA GLU A 132 5.52 -7.86 0.59
C GLU A 132 6.65 -8.28 -0.38
N MET A 133 6.32 -8.43 -1.66
CA MET A 133 7.32 -8.76 -2.68
C MET A 133 8.37 -7.65 -2.85
N ALA A 134 7.98 -6.39 -2.72
CA ALA A 134 8.90 -5.26 -2.77
C ALA A 134 9.86 -5.24 -1.56
N ALA A 135 9.35 -5.61 -0.37
CA ALA A 135 10.18 -5.73 0.82
C ALA A 135 11.16 -6.91 0.72
N ASP A 136 10.74 -8.05 0.12
CA ASP A 136 11.63 -9.16 -0.18
C ASP A 136 12.74 -8.75 -1.16
N ASP A 137 12.38 -8.02 -2.23
CA ASP A 137 13.36 -7.55 -3.22
C ASP A 137 14.38 -6.58 -2.61
N ASP A 138 14.00 -5.81 -1.62
CA ASP A 138 14.92 -4.94 -0.91
C ASP A 138 15.81 -5.74 0.07
N ALA A 139 15.27 -6.76 0.75
CA ALA A 139 16.02 -7.65 1.64
C ALA A 139 17.11 -8.44 0.88
N VAL A 140 16.81 -8.91 -0.34
CA VAL A 140 17.79 -9.65 -1.16
C VAL A 140 18.92 -8.79 -1.71
N ARG A 141 18.91 -7.49 -1.51
CA ARG A 141 20.08 -6.62 -1.81
C ARG A 141 21.20 -6.78 -0.81
N SER A 142 20.88 -7.18 0.41
CA SER A 142 21.84 -7.36 1.51
C SER A 142 21.97 -8.80 2.00
N SER A 143 21.08 -9.70 1.55
CA SER A 143 21.03 -11.10 1.98
C SER A 143 20.78 -12.02 0.81
N PRO A 144 21.34 -13.26 0.79
CA PRO A 144 21.04 -14.24 -0.25
C PRO A 144 19.53 -14.56 -0.31
N ARG A 145 19.02 -14.75 -1.52
CA ARG A 145 17.59 -15.07 -1.75
C ARG A 145 17.12 -16.28 -0.94
N LEU A 146 17.97 -17.31 -0.85
CA LEU A 146 17.65 -18.52 -0.10
C LEU A 146 17.57 -18.25 1.40
N THR A 147 18.44 -17.40 1.95
CA THR A 147 18.40 -16.99 3.35
C THR A 147 17.08 -16.26 3.68
N VAL A 148 16.63 -15.33 2.81
CA VAL A 148 15.33 -14.66 2.96
C VAL A 148 14.20 -15.69 2.91
N ALA A 149 14.21 -16.62 1.95
CA ALA A 149 13.18 -17.65 1.82
C ALA A 149 13.12 -18.58 3.04
N THR A 150 14.27 -19.05 3.53
CA THR A 150 14.33 -19.93 4.71
C THR A 150 13.91 -19.20 5.99
N ALA A 151 14.27 -17.94 6.15
CA ALA A 151 13.81 -17.11 7.27
C ALA A 151 12.28 -17.00 7.31
N LEU A 152 11.63 -16.77 6.15
CA LEU A 152 10.17 -16.74 6.04
C LEU A 152 9.53 -18.07 6.47
N VAL A 153 10.10 -19.20 6.03
CA VAL A 153 9.61 -20.53 6.41
C VAL A 153 9.77 -20.76 7.91
N ARG A 154 10.93 -20.43 8.48
CA ARG A 154 11.19 -20.58 9.93
C ARG A 154 10.23 -19.77 10.78
N LEU A 155 9.97 -18.52 10.42
CA LEU A 155 8.99 -17.69 11.12
C LEU A 155 7.58 -18.27 11.00
N ALA A 156 7.21 -18.79 9.84
CA ALA A 156 5.91 -19.40 9.63
C ALA A 156 5.72 -20.69 10.46
N GLU A 157 6.74 -21.54 10.54
CA GLU A 157 6.73 -22.78 11.32
C GLU A 157 6.59 -22.54 12.83
N GLN A 158 7.23 -21.48 13.33
CA GLN A 158 7.24 -21.11 14.76
C GLN A 158 6.13 -20.11 15.13
N SER A 159 5.34 -19.67 14.15
CA SER A 159 4.15 -18.86 14.41
C SER A 159 3.00 -19.76 14.87
N ASN A 160 2.21 -19.29 15.87
CA ASN A 160 0.99 -19.98 16.28
C ASN A 160 -0.13 -19.89 15.21
N THR A 161 0.19 -19.39 14.03
CA THR A 161 -0.76 -19.31 12.92
C THR A 161 -0.71 -20.62 12.16
N PRO A 162 -1.82 -21.39 12.09
CA PRO A 162 -1.85 -22.64 11.35
C PRO A 162 -1.39 -22.44 9.91
N LEU A 163 -0.58 -23.34 9.37
CA LEU A 163 -0.14 -23.33 7.96
C LEU A 163 -1.33 -23.26 7.00
N THR A 164 -2.49 -23.78 7.41
CA THR A 164 -3.78 -23.65 6.69
C THR A 164 -4.31 -22.23 6.67
N ALA A 165 -4.09 -21.43 7.71
CA ALA A 165 -4.45 -20.02 7.72
C ALA A 165 -3.45 -19.18 6.89
N LEU A 166 -2.18 -19.57 6.87
CA LEU A 166 -1.19 -19.07 5.90
C LEU A 166 -1.58 -19.41 4.44
N ALA A 167 -2.20 -20.57 4.19
CA ALA A 167 -2.70 -20.93 2.87
C ALA A 167 -4.02 -20.24 2.51
N ALA A 168 -4.93 -20.00 3.47
CA ALA A 168 -6.24 -19.38 3.25
C ALA A 168 -6.21 -17.84 3.18
N GLY A 169 -5.29 -17.19 3.93
CA GLY A 169 -5.01 -15.75 3.82
C GLY A 169 -3.66 -15.46 3.16
N GLY A 170 -2.88 -16.47 2.89
CA GLY A 170 -1.46 -16.46 2.64
C GLY A 170 -1.01 -17.16 1.36
N GLY A 171 -1.81 -17.16 0.31
CA GLY A 171 -1.28 -17.42 -1.04
C GLY A 171 -0.02 -16.59 -1.33
N THR A 172 0.15 -15.49 -0.61
CA THR A 172 1.32 -14.62 -0.65
C THR A 172 2.57 -15.26 -0.07
N ALA A 173 2.55 -15.94 1.07
CA ALA A 173 3.76 -16.51 1.69
C ALA A 173 4.38 -17.62 0.82
N VAL A 174 3.57 -18.57 0.37
CA VAL A 174 4.01 -19.63 -0.55
C VAL A 174 4.50 -19.06 -1.88
N THR A 175 3.79 -18.07 -2.41
CA THR A 175 4.16 -17.37 -3.65
C THR A 175 5.48 -16.62 -3.48
N ARG A 176 5.69 -15.95 -2.34
CA ARG A 176 6.96 -15.26 -2.01
C ARG A 176 8.13 -16.25 -1.94
N VAL A 177 7.99 -17.33 -1.18
CA VAL A 177 9.02 -18.36 -1.07
C VAL A 177 9.33 -18.94 -2.46
N ARG A 178 8.30 -19.33 -3.23
CA ARG A 178 8.49 -19.85 -4.61
C ARG A 178 9.23 -18.85 -5.50
N ARG A 179 8.87 -17.56 -5.42
CA ARG A 179 9.51 -16.48 -6.16
C ARG A 179 10.98 -16.29 -5.74
N LEU A 180 11.29 -16.39 -4.45
CA LEU A 180 12.64 -16.25 -3.93
C LEU A 180 13.53 -17.42 -4.33
N VAL A 181 13.01 -18.65 -4.36
CA VAL A 181 13.74 -19.85 -4.78
C VAL A 181 13.89 -19.95 -6.30
N ALA A 182 12.96 -19.40 -7.08
CA ALA A 182 13.04 -19.41 -8.54
C ALA A 182 14.23 -18.56 -9.03
N PRO A 183 14.81 -18.90 -10.19
CA PRO A 183 15.84 -18.09 -10.81
C PRO A 183 15.39 -16.64 -11.00
N ALA A 184 16.28 -15.70 -10.67
CA ALA A 184 15.99 -14.29 -10.86
C ALA A 184 15.83 -14.00 -12.36
N ASN A 185 14.63 -13.60 -12.77
CA ASN A 185 14.36 -13.15 -14.14
C ASN A 185 13.90 -11.68 -14.09
N PRO A 186 14.83 -10.72 -13.98
CA PRO A 186 14.48 -9.31 -13.89
C PRO A 186 13.80 -8.86 -15.16
N LEU A 187 12.75 -8.05 -15.01
CA LEU A 187 12.13 -7.37 -16.15
C LEU A 187 13.19 -6.46 -16.79
N GLY A 188 13.41 -6.66 -18.09
CA GLY A 188 14.30 -5.74 -18.82
C GLY A 188 13.81 -4.29 -18.76
N PRO A 189 14.70 -3.30 -18.93
CA PRO A 189 14.36 -1.88 -18.77
C PRO A 189 13.18 -1.44 -19.65
N ALA A 190 13.06 -1.99 -20.86
CA ALA A 190 11.94 -1.70 -21.74
C ALA A 190 10.59 -2.18 -21.18
N ARG A 191 10.52 -3.39 -20.61
CA ARG A 191 9.29 -3.91 -20.00
C ARG A 191 8.92 -3.15 -18.74
N THR A 192 9.89 -2.72 -17.95
CA THR A 192 9.66 -1.87 -16.77
C THR A 192 9.13 -0.50 -17.19
N ALA A 193 9.67 0.10 -18.24
CA ALA A 193 9.18 1.37 -18.78
C ALA A 193 7.75 1.25 -19.32
N VAL A 194 7.43 0.19 -20.08
CA VAL A 194 6.06 -0.08 -20.57
C VAL A 194 5.08 -0.28 -19.44
N ALA A 195 5.45 -1.07 -18.42
CA ALA A 195 4.60 -1.27 -17.25
C ALA A 195 4.35 0.04 -16.47
N GLY A 196 5.40 0.86 -16.31
CA GLY A 196 5.29 2.19 -15.68
C GLY A 196 4.38 3.14 -16.47
N MET A 197 4.51 3.19 -17.79
CA MET A 197 3.64 3.99 -18.67
C MET A 197 2.19 3.50 -18.61
N ALA A 198 1.96 2.19 -18.64
CA ALA A 198 0.61 1.62 -18.52
C ALA A 198 -0.04 1.96 -17.16
N ALA A 199 0.72 1.88 -16.07
CA ALA A 199 0.24 2.27 -14.74
C ALA A 199 -0.08 3.77 -14.66
N ALA A 200 0.79 4.63 -15.22
CA ALA A 200 0.55 6.07 -15.30
C ALA A 200 -0.69 6.39 -16.14
N ALA A 201 -0.85 5.75 -17.31
CA ALA A 201 -2.02 5.93 -18.15
C ALA A 201 -3.30 5.49 -17.46
N ALA A 202 -3.30 4.36 -16.73
CA ALA A 202 -4.44 3.88 -15.96
C ALA A 202 -4.88 4.85 -14.86
N LEU A 203 -3.95 5.62 -14.28
CA LEU A 203 -4.24 6.65 -13.28
C LEU A 203 -4.72 7.96 -13.90
N VAL A 204 -4.11 8.40 -15.00
CA VAL A 204 -4.33 9.72 -15.60
C VAL A 204 -5.54 9.73 -16.53
N LEU A 205 -5.74 8.64 -17.30
CA LEU A 205 -6.79 8.56 -18.31
C LEU A 205 -8.21 8.78 -17.73
N PRO A 206 -8.62 8.17 -16.59
CA PRO A 206 -9.93 8.43 -16.01
C PRO A 206 -10.10 9.89 -15.57
N LEU A 207 -9.04 10.53 -15.06
CA LEU A 207 -9.08 11.95 -14.67
C LEU A 207 -9.25 12.85 -15.91
N PHE A 208 -8.58 12.51 -17.00
CA PHE A 208 -8.69 13.24 -18.26
C PHE A 208 -10.08 13.10 -18.88
N ILE A 209 -10.65 11.89 -18.88
CA ILE A 209 -12.02 11.65 -19.36
C ILE A 209 -13.05 12.40 -18.53
N LEU A 210 -12.88 12.50 -17.21
CA LEU A 210 -13.76 13.27 -16.31
C LEU A 210 -13.61 14.78 -16.48
N ALA A 211 -12.43 15.28 -16.84
CA ALA A 211 -12.15 16.70 -17.03
C ALA A 211 -12.55 17.21 -18.44
N ALA A 212 -12.48 16.38 -19.47
CA ALA A 212 -12.73 16.73 -20.86
C ALA A 212 -14.12 17.39 -21.10
N PRO A 213 -15.26 16.86 -20.59
CA PRO A 213 -16.57 17.48 -20.81
C PRO A 213 -16.75 18.82 -20.09
N ALA A 214 -15.97 19.13 -19.04
CA ALA A 214 -16.01 20.41 -18.38
C ALA A 214 -15.41 21.55 -19.21
N ALA A 215 -14.36 21.25 -19.98
CA ALA A 215 -13.70 22.22 -20.83
C ALA A 215 -14.55 22.63 -22.04
N THR A 216 -15.28 21.67 -22.64
CA THR A 216 -16.14 21.96 -23.80
C THR A 216 -17.38 22.76 -23.43
N THR A 217 -17.91 22.62 -22.21
CA THR A 217 -19.10 23.37 -21.77
C THR A 217 -18.77 24.85 -21.51
N THR A 218 -17.52 25.16 -21.12
CA THR A 218 -17.10 26.54 -20.86
C THR A 218 -16.95 27.34 -22.15
N GLN A 219 -16.61 26.70 -23.26
CA GLN A 219 -16.50 27.39 -24.58
C GLN A 219 -17.86 27.81 -25.15
N HIS A 220 -18.93 27.06 -24.87
CA HIS A 220 -20.29 27.41 -25.31
C HIS A 220 -20.93 28.55 -24.54
N LEU A 221 -20.41 28.90 -23.36
CA LEU A 221 -20.92 30.06 -22.56
C LEU A 221 -20.26 31.39 -22.93
N LEU A 222 -19.23 31.37 -23.80
CA LEU A 222 -18.49 32.57 -24.23
C LEU A 222 -18.79 33.01 -25.66
N CYS A 223 -19.82 32.43 -26.32
CA CYS A 223 -20.30 33.01 -27.58
C CYS A 223 -21.08 34.30 -27.33
N PRO A 224 -20.74 35.42 -27.95
CA PRO A 224 -21.49 36.67 -27.85
C PRO A 224 -22.88 36.51 -28.52
N PRO A 225 -23.92 37.17 -28.02
CA PRO A 225 -25.23 37.13 -28.64
C PRO A 225 -25.17 37.73 -30.04
N GLU A 226 -25.69 36.97 -30.99
CA GLU A 226 -25.83 37.43 -32.37
C GLU A 226 -26.55 38.75 -32.42
N THR A 227 -25.97 39.66 -33.18
CA THR A 227 -26.52 40.98 -33.50
C THR A 227 -27.91 40.87 -34.10
N TYR A 228 -28.89 41.47 -33.45
CA TYR A 228 -30.24 41.73 -33.97
C TYR A 228 -30.12 42.58 -35.24
N GLN A 229 -30.41 42.00 -36.40
CA GLN A 229 -30.57 42.77 -37.63
C GLN A 229 -31.92 43.50 -37.56
N GLU A 230 -31.88 44.78 -37.38
CA GLU A 230 -33.05 45.65 -37.55
C GLU A 230 -33.57 45.49 -38.98
N ILE A 231 -34.81 44.96 -39.07
CA ILE A 231 -35.62 45.03 -40.31
C ILE A 231 -36.19 46.43 -40.34
N SER A 232 -35.66 47.23 -41.23
CA SER A 232 -36.20 48.56 -41.59
C SER A 232 -37.53 48.40 -42.33
N PRO A 233 -38.63 49.08 -41.95
CA PRO A 233 -39.88 49.03 -42.70
C PRO A 233 -39.73 49.96 -43.91
N GLY A 234 -39.79 49.31 -45.12
CA GLY A 234 -39.92 50.07 -46.40
C GLY A 234 -41.26 50.79 -46.46
N THR A 235 -41.17 52.08 -46.63
CA THR A 235 -42.26 52.94 -47.10
C THR A 235 -42.37 52.73 -48.60
N ASP A 236 -43.56 52.28 -49.06
CA ASP A 236 -44.42 52.86 -50.11
C ASP A 236 -45.64 51.98 -50.31
#